data_94b4544b38790f802c02c469ab7e8c7d
#
_entry.id   94b4544b38790f802c02c469ab7e8c7d
#
_cell.length_a   1.000
_cell.length_b   1.000
_cell.length_c   1.000
_cell.angle_alpha   90.00
_cell.angle_beta   90.00
_cell.angle_gamma   90.00
#
_symmetry.space_group_name_H-M   'P 1'
#
loop_
_entity.id
_entity.type
_entity.pdbx_description
1 polymer ?
#
loop_
_entity_poly.entity_id
_entity_poly.type
_entity_poly.pdbx_seq_one_letter_code
_entity_poly.pdbx_strand_id
1 'polypeptide(L)'
;RGTAMSMHHEVAITCPKCQKTGVFTVWDSINTKLDPDMKDRVKSLEAFCYHCGHCGTDVQVDYGFLYHDMDHHFMVFYAPTDKDQENADRDMADGQDKFKAMVEKAGYVFRLVRSKADLLEKIAIFEAGLDDRLMELTKAAALAQVGKRIRISPSRKAISSRLMMAPCA
;
A
#
# COMPACT_ATOMS: atom_id res chain seq x y z
N ARG A 1 24.54 -13.80 -3.44
CA ARG A 1 24.19 -12.99 -2.25
C ARG A 1 23.38 -11.78 -2.75
N GLY A 2 22.10 -11.98 -3.01
CA GLY A 2 21.19 -10.87 -3.29
C GLY A 2 20.73 -10.29 -1.97
N THR A 3 21.36 -9.23 -1.52
CA THR A 3 20.84 -8.37 -0.45
C THR A 3 19.55 -7.78 -0.98
N ALA A 4 18.44 -8.01 -0.29
CA ALA A 4 17.18 -7.33 -0.58
C ALA A 4 17.38 -5.87 -0.17
N MET A 5 17.93 -5.05 -1.07
CA MET A 5 18.09 -3.61 -0.89
C MET A 5 16.75 -2.92 -1.15
N SER A 6 16.46 -1.87 -0.40
CA SER A 6 15.45 -0.90 -0.83
C SER A 6 15.89 -0.25 -2.14
N MET A 7 14.96 -0.13 -3.08
CA MET A 7 15.22 0.44 -4.39
C MET A 7 14.29 1.63 -4.61
N HIS A 8 14.84 2.71 -5.11
CA HIS A 8 14.08 3.91 -5.44
C HIS A 8 14.68 4.62 -6.66
N HIS A 9 13.89 5.44 -7.29
CA HIS A 9 14.32 6.32 -8.37
C HIS A 9 13.58 7.66 -8.30
N GLU A 10 14.10 8.65 -8.98
CA GLU A 10 13.51 9.99 -9.03
C GLU A 10 12.67 10.15 -10.28
N VAL A 11 11.51 10.78 -10.14
CA VAL A 11 10.62 11.14 -11.24
C VAL A 11 10.33 12.65 -11.22
N ALA A 12 10.21 13.22 -12.41
CA ALA A 12 9.74 14.60 -12.53
C ALA A 12 8.23 14.64 -12.32
N ILE A 13 7.77 15.53 -11.43
CA ILE A 13 6.35 15.73 -11.16
C ILE A 13 5.98 17.20 -11.37
N THR A 14 4.87 17.44 -12.07
CA THR A 14 4.35 18.78 -12.29
C THR A 14 3.27 19.08 -11.25
N CYS A 15 3.50 20.14 -10.47
CA CYS A 15 2.52 20.57 -9.47
C CYS A 15 1.22 21.03 -10.14
N PRO A 16 0.06 20.47 -9.77
CA PRO A 16 -1.22 20.82 -10.39
C PRO A 16 -1.66 22.27 -10.09
N LYS A 17 -1.14 22.88 -9.01
CA LYS A 17 -1.49 24.24 -8.61
C LYS A 17 -0.67 25.30 -9.29
N CYS A 18 0.67 25.19 -9.30
CA CYS A 18 1.54 26.22 -9.84
C CYS A 18 2.19 25.86 -11.19
N GLN A 19 1.92 24.67 -11.72
CA GLN A 19 2.42 24.12 -12.99
C GLN A 19 3.96 24.03 -13.08
N LYS A 20 4.67 24.22 -11.96
CA LYS A 20 6.12 24.04 -11.93
C LYS A 20 6.48 22.57 -11.70
N THR A 21 7.56 22.16 -12.34
CA THR A 21 8.08 20.79 -12.21
C THR A 21 9.04 20.73 -11.02
N GLY A 22 8.91 19.66 -10.24
CA GLY A 22 9.82 19.27 -9.17
C GLY A 22 10.25 17.82 -9.32
N VAL A 23 10.98 17.32 -8.33
CA VAL A 23 11.45 15.94 -8.26
C VAL A 23 10.76 15.23 -7.11
N PHE A 24 10.30 14.00 -7.35
CA PHE A 24 9.70 13.12 -6.37
C PHE A 24 10.41 11.77 -6.37
N THR A 25 10.70 11.25 -5.18
CA THR A 25 11.32 9.93 -5.03
C THR A 25 10.24 8.85 -5.01
N VAL A 26 10.28 7.97 -5.99
CA VAL A 26 9.43 6.79 -6.09
C VAL A 26 10.21 5.57 -5.60
N TRP A 27 9.61 4.80 -4.72
CA TRP A 27 10.21 3.58 -4.21
C TRP A 27 9.69 2.38 -5.01
N ASP A 28 10.60 1.58 -5.56
CA ASP A 28 10.26 0.32 -6.22
C ASP A 28 10.11 -0.81 -5.19
N SER A 29 10.98 -0.78 -4.17
CA SER A 29 10.90 -1.68 -3.01
C SER A 29 11.38 -1.01 -1.74
N ILE A 30 10.73 -1.30 -0.63
CA ILE A 30 11.06 -0.83 0.71
C ILE A 30 11.36 -2.05 1.59
N ASN A 31 12.56 -2.12 2.15
CA ASN A 31 12.94 -3.10 3.16
C ASN A 31 13.02 -2.39 4.51
N THR A 32 12.09 -2.67 5.42
CA THR A 32 11.96 -1.98 6.71
C THR A 32 13.14 -2.18 7.64
N LYS A 33 13.93 -3.22 7.42
CA LYS A 33 15.16 -3.47 8.19
C LYS A 33 16.33 -2.60 7.75
N LEU A 34 16.37 -2.25 6.46
CA LEU A 34 17.43 -1.40 5.88
C LEU A 34 17.06 0.09 5.97
N ASP A 35 15.78 0.38 5.81
CA ASP A 35 15.22 1.74 5.85
C ASP A 35 14.07 1.80 6.86
N PRO A 36 14.35 1.77 8.16
CA PRO A 36 13.32 1.75 9.21
C PRO A 36 12.43 2.98 9.19
N ASP A 37 12.96 4.15 8.83
CA ASP A 37 12.19 5.39 8.72
C ASP A 37 11.07 5.29 7.66
N MET A 38 11.29 4.49 6.61
CA MET A 38 10.28 4.28 5.57
C MET A 38 9.05 3.54 6.08
N LYS A 39 9.19 2.74 7.13
CA LYS A 39 8.06 2.09 7.80
C LYS A 39 7.04 3.10 8.31
N ASP A 40 7.52 4.12 9.03
CA ASP A 40 6.67 5.17 9.58
C ASP A 40 6.11 6.07 8.48
N ARG A 41 6.91 6.40 7.47
CA ARG A 41 6.49 7.20 6.32
C ARG A 41 5.43 6.52 5.47
N VAL A 42 5.46 5.19 5.32
CA VAL A 42 4.39 4.43 4.66
C VAL A 42 3.13 4.44 5.52
N LYS A 43 3.25 4.21 6.83
CA LYS A 43 2.12 4.19 7.76
C LYS A 43 1.42 5.55 7.89
N SER A 44 2.17 6.64 7.85
CA SER A 44 1.64 8.02 7.85
C SER A 44 1.17 8.48 6.48
N LEU A 45 1.37 7.68 5.42
CA LEU A 45 1.15 8.04 4.01
C LEU A 45 2.07 9.15 3.48
N GLU A 46 3.07 9.58 4.25
CA GLU A 46 4.05 10.58 3.82
C GLU A 46 4.87 10.10 2.61
N ALA A 47 5.13 8.79 2.52
CA ALA A 47 5.81 8.19 1.36
C ALA A 47 5.09 8.45 0.02
N PHE A 48 3.80 8.79 0.06
CA PHE A 48 2.95 9.08 -1.11
C PHE A 48 2.67 10.58 -1.27
N CYS A 49 3.36 11.44 -0.53
CA CYS A 49 3.11 12.88 -0.55
C CYS A 49 4.27 13.63 -1.20
N TYR A 50 3.97 14.35 -2.30
CA TYR A 50 4.88 15.31 -2.90
C TYR A 50 4.58 16.69 -2.35
N HIS A 51 5.56 17.29 -1.70
CA HIS A 51 5.50 18.67 -1.25
C HIS A 51 6.12 19.60 -2.30
N CYS A 52 5.33 20.50 -2.87
CA CYS A 52 5.81 21.42 -3.89
C CYS A 52 6.66 22.54 -3.28
N GLY A 53 7.96 22.53 -3.55
CA GLY A 53 8.89 23.56 -3.06
C GLY A 53 8.65 24.97 -3.59
N HIS A 54 7.78 25.15 -4.61
CA HIS A 54 7.47 26.45 -5.18
C HIS A 54 6.24 27.13 -4.58
N CYS A 55 5.19 26.36 -4.26
CA CYS A 55 3.94 26.95 -3.77
C CYS A 55 3.45 26.30 -2.45
N GLY A 56 4.22 25.38 -1.89
CA GLY A 56 3.90 24.72 -0.62
C GLY A 56 2.68 23.81 -0.68
N THR A 57 2.20 23.43 -1.87
CA THR A 57 1.05 22.53 -2.01
C THR A 57 1.50 21.09 -1.89
N ASP A 58 0.75 20.31 -1.11
CA ASP A 58 0.91 18.87 -1.00
C ASP A 58 0.07 18.15 -2.06
N VAL A 59 0.67 17.16 -2.71
CA VAL A 59 0.06 16.39 -3.78
C VAL A 59 0.21 14.91 -3.46
N GLN A 60 -0.90 14.18 -3.41
CA GLN A 60 -0.89 12.73 -3.28
C GLN A 60 -0.44 12.09 -4.59
N VAL A 61 0.55 11.22 -4.50
CA VAL A 61 1.10 10.45 -5.63
C VAL A 61 0.83 8.97 -5.38
N ASP A 62 0.19 8.31 -6.33
CA ASP A 62 0.00 6.87 -6.29
C ASP A 62 1.02 6.18 -7.19
N TYR A 63 1.73 5.20 -6.63
CA TYR A 63 2.69 4.37 -7.35
C TYR A 63 2.80 3.00 -6.69
N GLY A 64 3.09 1.98 -7.50
CA GLY A 64 3.26 0.61 -7.02
C GLY A 64 4.64 0.37 -6.43
N PHE A 65 4.72 -0.44 -5.36
CA PHE A 65 5.98 -0.88 -4.77
C PHE A 65 5.82 -2.16 -3.97
N LEU A 66 6.96 -2.79 -3.64
CA LEU A 66 7.03 -3.92 -2.73
C LEU A 66 7.40 -3.46 -1.32
N TYR A 67 6.51 -3.70 -0.35
CA TYR A 67 6.80 -3.53 1.06
C TYR A 67 7.29 -4.86 1.65
N HIS A 68 8.49 -4.88 2.23
CA HIS A 68 9.12 -6.05 2.79
C HIS A 68 9.50 -5.85 4.26
N ASP A 69 8.81 -6.53 5.16
CA ASP A 69 9.14 -6.60 6.58
C ASP A 69 9.84 -7.93 6.89
N MET A 70 11.16 -7.86 7.09
CA MET A 70 11.97 -9.05 7.38
C MET A 70 11.80 -9.55 8.81
N ASP A 71 11.43 -8.69 9.73
CA ASP A 71 11.31 -9.06 11.14
C ASP A 71 10.00 -9.81 11.41
N HIS A 72 8.95 -9.50 10.67
CA HIS A 72 7.65 -10.19 10.76
C HIS A 72 7.39 -11.16 9.59
N HIS A 73 8.38 -11.37 8.71
CA HIS A 73 8.35 -12.32 7.60
C HIS A 73 7.13 -12.14 6.66
N PHE A 74 6.89 -10.92 6.20
CA PHE A 74 5.86 -10.69 5.20
C PHE A 74 6.30 -9.72 4.10
N MET A 75 5.66 -9.85 2.94
CA MET A 75 5.76 -8.94 1.81
C MET A 75 4.37 -8.56 1.33
N VAL A 76 4.16 -7.27 1.08
CA VAL A 76 2.93 -6.74 0.49
C VAL A 76 3.29 -5.98 -0.78
N PHE A 77 2.74 -6.45 -1.92
CA PHE A 77 2.80 -5.73 -3.18
C PHE A 77 1.64 -4.72 -3.21
N TYR A 78 1.96 -3.44 -3.19
CA TYR A 78 1.00 -2.38 -3.43
C TYR A 78 0.94 -2.08 -4.93
N ALA A 79 -0.19 -2.33 -5.55
CA ALA A 79 -0.39 -2.23 -6.99
C ALA A 79 -1.67 -1.45 -7.30
N PRO A 80 -1.68 -0.10 -7.20
CA PRO A 80 -2.87 0.73 -7.37
C PRO A 80 -3.44 0.69 -8.79
N THR A 81 -2.61 0.41 -9.80
CA THR A 81 -3.02 0.32 -11.20
C THR A 81 -2.88 -1.10 -11.76
N ASP A 82 -3.55 -1.38 -12.88
CA ASP A 82 -3.42 -2.68 -13.55
C ASP A 82 -1.99 -2.92 -14.03
N LYS A 83 -1.29 -1.86 -14.47
CA LYS A 83 0.12 -1.94 -14.86
C LYS A 83 1.02 -2.32 -13.67
N ASP A 84 0.76 -1.77 -12.49
CA ASP A 84 1.52 -2.12 -11.28
C ASP A 84 1.26 -3.58 -10.89
N GLN A 85 0.02 -4.05 -11.07
CA GLN A 85 -0.32 -5.45 -10.84
C GLN A 85 0.41 -6.37 -11.82
N GLU A 86 0.43 -6.05 -13.12
CA GLU A 86 1.17 -6.82 -14.12
C GLU A 86 2.67 -6.88 -13.81
N ASN A 87 3.25 -5.78 -13.31
CA ASN A 87 4.64 -5.74 -12.86
C ASN A 87 4.85 -6.66 -11.65
N ALA A 88 3.98 -6.59 -10.63
CA ALA A 88 4.06 -7.44 -9.45
C ALA A 88 3.92 -8.92 -9.82
N ASP A 89 2.99 -9.28 -10.70
CA ASP A 89 2.78 -10.65 -11.19
C ASP A 89 4.03 -11.16 -11.93
N ARG A 90 4.68 -10.31 -12.73
CA ARG A 90 5.93 -10.63 -13.41
C ARG A 90 7.06 -10.88 -12.43
N ASP A 91 7.25 -9.98 -11.46
CA ASP A 91 8.28 -10.11 -10.43
C ASP A 91 8.09 -11.38 -9.59
N MET A 92 6.82 -11.72 -9.29
CA MET A 92 6.48 -12.98 -8.61
C MET A 92 6.79 -14.20 -9.47
N ALA A 93 6.51 -14.16 -10.76
CA ALA A 93 6.82 -15.25 -11.70
C ALA A 93 8.32 -15.43 -11.87
N ASP A 94 9.07 -14.35 -12.09
CA ASP A 94 10.53 -14.36 -12.25
C ASP A 94 11.25 -14.82 -10.97
N GLY A 95 10.69 -14.51 -9.80
CA GLY A 95 11.20 -14.88 -8.49
C GLY A 95 10.60 -16.14 -7.89
N GLN A 96 9.80 -16.94 -8.62
CA GLN A 96 8.95 -18.00 -8.09
C GLN A 96 9.69 -18.97 -7.14
N ASP A 97 10.84 -19.49 -7.56
CA ASP A 97 11.61 -20.44 -6.73
C ASP A 97 12.13 -19.78 -5.44
N LYS A 98 12.53 -18.51 -5.51
CA LYS A 98 13.01 -17.74 -4.36
C LYS A 98 11.85 -17.46 -3.40
N PHE A 99 10.71 -17.00 -3.89
CA PHE A 99 9.52 -16.74 -3.07
C PHE A 99 9.00 -18.03 -2.44
N LYS A 100 8.93 -19.12 -3.19
CA LYS A 100 8.56 -20.45 -2.69
C LYS A 100 9.50 -20.88 -1.54
N ALA A 101 10.81 -20.75 -1.72
CA ALA A 101 11.77 -21.07 -0.67
C ALA A 101 11.61 -20.20 0.57
N MET A 102 11.26 -18.92 0.43
CA MET A 102 10.97 -18.03 1.56
C MET A 102 9.72 -18.46 2.34
N VAL A 103 8.65 -18.85 1.65
CA VAL A 103 7.43 -19.37 2.28
C VAL A 103 7.74 -20.67 3.03
N GLU A 104 8.36 -21.63 2.37
CA GLU A 104 8.60 -22.98 2.91
C GLU A 104 9.62 -23.00 4.05
N LYS A 105 10.71 -22.20 3.96
CA LYS A 105 11.81 -22.23 4.91
C LYS A 105 11.70 -21.19 6.02
N ALA A 106 11.10 -20.05 5.76
CA ALA A 106 11.06 -18.91 6.69
C ALA A 106 9.63 -18.46 7.05
N GLY A 107 8.61 -19.14 6.55
CA GLY A 107 7.21 -18.83 6.89
C GLY A 107 6.73 -17.47 6.37
N TYR A 108 7.30 -16.98 5.26
CA TYR A 108 6.89 -15.70 4.68
C TYR A 108 5.46 -15.74 4.16
N VAL A 109 4.77 -14.61 4.33
CA VAL A 109 3.44 -14.37 3.77
C VAL A 109 3.53 -13.31 2.68
N PHE A 110 2.88 -13.56 1.54
CA PHE A 110 2.82 -12.62 0.41
C PHE A 110 1.39 -12.19 0.17
N ARG A 111 1.18 -10.89 -0.03
CA ARG A 111 -0.12 -10.32 -0.40
C ARG A 111 0.05 -9.26 -1.48
N LEU A 112 -0.97 -9.16 -2.35
CA LEU A 112 -1.12 -8.06 -3.28
C LEU A 112 -2.35 -7.26 -2.87
N VAL A 113 -2.20 -5.94 -2.80
CA VAL A 113 -3.27 -5.00 -2.43
C VAL A 113 -3.34 -3.85 -3.42
N ARG A 114 -4.53 -3.30 -3.61
CA ARG A 114 -4.78 -2.25 -4.59
C ARG A 114 -5.12 -0.88 -3.99
N SER A 115 -5.33 -0.82 -2.68
CA SER A 115 -5.61 0.43 -1.98
C SER A 115 -4.63 0.67 -0.84
N LYS A 116 -4.40 1.94 -0.52
CA LYS A 116 -3.60 2.33 0.65
C LYS A 116 -4.23 1.82 1.95
N ALA A 117 -5.55 1.80 2.02
CA ALA A 117 -6.26 1.27 3.20
C ALA A 117 -5.96 -0.21 3.42
N ASP A 118 -6.00 -1.02 2.35
CA ASP A 118 -5.65 -2.44 2.43
C ASP A 118 -4.16 -2.65 2.75
N LEU A 119 -3.27 -1.81 2.19
CA LEU A 119 -1.85 -1.84 2.51
C LEU A 119 -1.62 -1.64 4.01
N LEU A 120 -2.17 -0.56 4.58
CA LEU A 120 -2.02 -0.25 6.01
C LEU A 120 -2.64 -1.33 6.90
N GLU A 121 -3.79 -1.86 6.49
CA GLU A 121 -4.44 -2.94 7.21
C GLU A 121 -3.58 -4.22 7.24
N LYS A 122 -3.05 -4.65 6.08
CA LYS A 122 -2.18 -5.84 6.02
C LYS A 122 -0.92 -5.65 6.84
N ILE A 123 -0.28 -4.48 6.77
CA ILE A 123 0.87 -4.16 7.61
C ILE A 123 0.51 -4.30 9.10
N ALA A 124 -0.59 -3.69 9.55
CA ALA A 124 -1.01 -3.74 10.95
C ALA A 124 -1.33 -5.17 11.43
N ILE A 125 -2.00 -5.96 10.61
CA ILE A 125 -2.34 -7.36 10.92
C ILE A 125 -1.07 -8.20 11.10
N PHE A 126 -0.14 -8.11 10.16
CA PHE A 126 1.07 -8.92 10.19
C PHE A 126 2.05 -8.49 11.28
N GLU A 127 2.19 -7.19 11.54
CA GLU A 127 2.98 -6.68 12.68
C GLU A 127 2.42 -7.15 14.03
N ALA A 128 1.11 -7.32 14.13
CA ALA A 128 0.46 -7.88 15.32
C ALA A 128 0.58 -9.41 15.40
N GLY A 129 1.20 -10.07 14.43
CA GLY A 129 1.32 -11.53 14.36
C GLY A 129 0.00 -12.24 14.12
N LEU A 130 -0.98 -11.57 13.51
CA LEU A 130 -2.31 -12.10 13.24
C LEU A 130 -2.39 -12.71 11.84
N ASP A 131 -3.31 -13.69 11.69
CA ASP A 131 -3.62 -14.27 10.37
C ASP A 131 -4.68 -13.39 9.66
N ASP A 132 -4.29 -12.80 8.53
CA ASP A 132 -5.16 -11.91 7.76
C ASP A 132 -6.40 -12.63 7.20
N ARG A 133 -6.33 -13.94 6.96
CA ARG A 133 -7.48 -14.74 6.51
C ARG A 133 -8.55 -14.84 7.58
N LEU A 134 -8.15 -14.98 8.85
CA LEU A 134 -9.08 -14.96 9.99
C LEU A 134 -9.71 -13.58 10.15
N MET A 135 -8.94 -12.51 9.94
CA MET A 135 -9.45 -11.15 9.98
C MET A 135 -10.48 -10.88 8.89
N GLU A 136 -10.24 -11.36 7.66
CA GLU A 136 -11.21 -11.24 6.54
C GLU A 136 -12.51 -12.00 6.84
N LEU A 137 -12.42 -13.21 7.40
CA LEU A 137 -13.59 -13.98 7.83
C LEU A 137 -14.38 -13.24 8.92
N THR A 138 -13.70 -12.63 9.89
CA THR A 138 -14.33 -11.85 10.96
C THR A 138 -15.05 -10.63 10.42
N LYS A 139 -14.43 -9.90 9.46
CA LYS A 139 -15.08 -8.77 8.78
C LYS A 139 -16.32 -9.22 8.01
N ALA A 140 -16.23 -10.30 7.24
CA ALA A 140 -17.35 -10.83 6.48
C ALA A 140 -18.52 -11.22 7.40
N ALA A 141 -18.23 -11.85 8.54
CA ALA A 141 -19.23 -12.21 9.54
C ALA A 141 -19.87 -10.96 10.18
N ALA A 142 -19.08 -9.94 10.53
CA ALA A 142 -19.57 -8.68 11.10
C ALA A 142 -20.46 -7.93 10.10
N LEU A 143 -20.05 -7.84 8.82
CA LEU A 143 -20.85 -7.21 7.77
C LEU A 143 -22.17 -7.95 7.52
N ALA A 144 -22.17 -9.28 7.55
CA ALA A 144 -23.38 -10.08 7.42
C ALA A 144 -24.36 -9.85 8.58
N GLN A 145 -23.86 -9.64 9.81
CA GLN A 145 -24.69 -9.30 10.97
C GLN A 145 -25.28 -7.89 10.88
N VAL A 146 -24.49 -6.90 10.45
CA VAL A 146 -24.95 -5.53 10.24
C VAL A 146 -25.96 -5.49 9.11
N GLY A 147 -25.75 -6.18 7.98
CA GLY A 147 -26.70 -6.26 6.88
C GLY A 147 -28.04 -6.90 7.27
N LYS A 148 -28.06 -7.81 8.24
CA LYS A 148 -29.32 -8.36 8.81
C LYS A 148 -30.06 -7.34 9.69
N ARG A 149 -29.35 -6.40 10.31
CA ARG A 149 -29.98 -5.36 11.15
C ARG A 149 -30.50 -4.15 10.38
N ILE A 150 -29.97 -3.88 9.16
CA ILE A 150 -30.35 -2.72 8.33
C ILE A 150 -31.54 -3.01 7.38
N ARG A 151 -32.20 -4.15 7.46
CA ARG A 151 -33.47 -4.39 6.75
C ARG A 151 -34.64 -3.68 7.41
N ILE A 152 -34.52 -2.38 7.65
CA ILE A 152 -35.67 -1.52 8.01
C ILE A 152 -35.54 -0.20 7.24
N SER A 153 -36.42 -0.08 6.25
CA SER A 153 -36.90 1.13 5.55
C SER A 153 -36.04 1.69 4.39
N PRO A 154 -36.66 1.80 3.18
CA PRO A 154 -36.03 2.49 2.06
C PRO A 154 -36.35 3.99 2.14
N SER A 155 -35.37 4.81 2.45
CA SER A 155 -35.46 6.24 2.18
C SER A 155 -34.34 6.64 1.23
N ARG A 156 -34.76 6.98 0.01
CA ARG A 156 -33.93 7.57 -1.04
C ARG A 156 -33.45 8.95 -0.60
N LYS A 157 -32.16 9.20 -0.59
CA LYS A 157 -31.59 10.49 -1.00
C LYS A 157 -30.20 10.25 -1.56
N ALA A 158 -30.04 10.58 -2.84
CA ALA A 158 -28.78 10.64 -3.54
C ALA A 158 -27.90 11.72 -2.90
N ILE A 159 -26.67 11.39 -2.52
CA ILE A 159 -25.65 12.35 -2.17
C ILE A 159 -24.58 12.29 -3.27
N SER A 160 -24.48 13.42 -3.96
CA SER A 160 -23.49 13.72 -4.98
C SER A 160 -22.07 13.55 -4.44
N SER A 161 -21.27 12.74 -5.13
CA SER A 161 -19.86 12.56 -4.86
C SER A 161 -19.08 13.81 -5.24
N ARG A 162 -18.74 14.64 -4.26
CA ARG A 162 -17.68 15.63 -4.38
C ARG A 162 -16.37 14.97 -3.92
N LEU A 163 -15.47 14.80 -4.87
CA LEU A 163 -14.09 14.39 -4.64
C LEU A 163 -13.42 15.45 -3.75
N MET A 164 -13.34 15.23 -2.44
CA MET A 164 -12.54 16.04 -1.53
C MET A 164 -11.13 15.50 -1.55
N MET A 165 -10.19 16.30 -2.09
CA MET A 165 -8.77 16.09 -1.92
C MET A 165 -8.44 16.27 -0.42
N ALA A 166 -8.13 15.18 0.26
CA ALA A 166 -7.63 15.24 1.62
C ALA A 166 -6.20 15.79 1.62
N PRO A 167 -5.82 16.69 2.52
CA PRO A 167 -4.43 17.11 2.68
C PRO A 167 -3.58 15.94 3.19
N CYS A 168 -2.29 15.94 2.83
CA CYS A 168 -1.31 15.07 3.46
C CYS A 168 -1.23 15.40 4.96
N ALA A 169 -1.21 14.39 5.79
CA ALA A 169 -1.12 14.53 7.24
C ALA A 169 0.26 15.08 7.69
#